data_b9fdf3c02f116834876b0d7ef2ee7c3c
#
_entry.id   b9fdf3c02f116834876b0d7ef2ee7c3c
#
_cell.length_a   1.000
_cell.length_b   1.000
_cell.length_c   1.000
_cell.angle_alpha   90.00
_cell.angle_beta   90.00
_cell.angle_gamma   90.00
#
_symmetry.space_group_name_H-M   'P 1'
#
loop_
_entity.id
_entity.type
_entity.pdbx_description
1 polymer ?
#
loop_
_entity_poly.entity_id
_entity_poly.type
_entity_poly.pdbx_seq_one_letter_code
_entity_poly.pdbx_strand_id
1 'polypeptide(L)'
;MPSKEKSKGTYHETKIKEWLDSLGVVCTKQIASGQHGHLRADLRSDITISLQTETLYVECKYRNVNKKSRFPNIWEVLENNDIAIFKKSEGGKNIKQIVLMNQDVFEKYTAPTLHKHRKELK
;
A
#
# COMPACT_ATOMS: atom_id res chain seq x y z
N MET A 1 -11.86 -23.63 0.77
CA MET A 1 -10.51 -23.14 0.45
C MET A 1 -10.58 -21.78 -0.21
N PRO A 2 -9.66 -20.88 0.11
CA PRO A 2 -9.64 -19.62 -0.59
C PRO A 2 -9.28 -19.82 -2.06
N SER A 3 -9.79 -18.95 -2.91
CA SER A 3 -9.48 -18.98 -4.33
C SER A 3 -8.00 -18.65 -4.55
N LYS A 4 -7.45 -19.01 -5.72
CA LYS A 4 -6.06 -18.69 -6.04
C LYS A 4 -5.82 -17.18 -6.02
N GLU A 5 -6.77 -16.40 -6.48
CA GLU A 5 -6.67 -14.94 -6.49
C GLU A 5 -6.60 -14.38 -5.07
N LYS A 6 -7.42 -14.91 -4.17
CA LYS A 6 -7.41 -14.47 -2.77
C LYS A 6 -6.09 -14.82 -2.09
N SER A 7 -5.56 -16.01 -2.36
CA SER A 7 -4.27 -16.44 -1.81
C SER A 7 -3.12 -15.57 -2.33
N LYS A 8 -3.14 -15.20 -3.62
CA LYS A 8 -2.14 -14.32 -4.20
C LYS A 8 -2.19 -12.93 -3.59
N GLY A 9 -3.40 -12.39 -3.39
CA GLY A 9 -3.57 -11.10 -2.76
C GLY A 9 -2.95 -11.07 -1.37
N THR A 10 -3.25 -12.09 -0.56
CA THR A 10 -2.70 -12.21 0.78
C THR A 10 -1.19 -12.32 0.76
N TYR A 11 -0.63 -13.10 -0.16
CA TYR A 11 0.80 -13.26 -0.30
C TYR A 11 1.48 -11.93 -0.57
N HIS A 12 0.96 -11.15 -1.52
CA HIS A 12 1.58 -9.88 -1.90
C HIS A 12 1.43 -8.84 -0.80
N GLU A 13 0.31 -8.81 -0.08
CA GLU A 13 0.12 -7.94 1.07
C GLU A 13 1.16 -8.25 2.15
N THR A 14 1.40 -9.53 2.41
CA THR A 14 2.41 -9.96 3.38
C THR A 14 3.81 -9.53 2.96
N LYS A 15 4.14 -9.67 1.68
CA LYS A 15 5.45 -9.24 1.16
C LYS A 15 5.62 -7.73 1.27
N ILE A 16 4.57 -6.98 1.02
CA ILE A 16 4.62 -5.52 1.15
C ILE A 16 4.81 -5.13 2.61
N LYS A 17 4.12 -5.80 3.53
CA LYS A 17 4.31 -5.55 4.96
C LYS A 17 5.75 -5.85 5.39
N GLU A 18 6.29 -6.97 4.95
CA GLU A 18 7.68 -7.34 5.26
C GLU A 18 8.66 -6.28 4.74
N TRP A 19 8.39 -5.75 3.55
CA TRP A 19 9.20 -4.69 2.97
C TRP A 19 9.13 -3.41 3.81
N LEU A 20 7.94 -2.99 4.22
CA LEU A 20 7.77 -1.82 5.09
C LEU A 20 8.48 -2.04 6.43
N ASP A 21 8.35 -3.23 7.01
CA ASP A 21 9.04 -3.56 8.26
C ASP A 21 10.56 -3.42 8.10
N SER A 22 11.10 -3.85 6.97
CA SER A 22 12.53 -3.77 6.70
C SER A 22 13.02 -2.32 6.60
N LEU A 23 12.12 -1.39 6.27
CA LEU A 23 12.43 0.04 6.21
C LEU A 23 12.24 0.74 7.55
N GLY A 24 11.85 0.01 8.58
CA GLY A 24 11.62 0.59 9.89
C GLY A 24 10.25 1.25 10.04
N VAL A 25 9.33 0.98 9.13
CA VAL A 25 7.97 1.52 9.20
C VAL A 25 7.13 0.63 10.10
N VAL A 26 6.55 1.19 11.15
CA VAL A 26 5.68 0.44 12.06
C VAL A 26 4.32 0.30 11.41
N CYS A 27 3.99 -0.90 11.01
CA CYS A 27 2.73 -1.14 10.28
C CYS A 27 2.08 -2.44 10.71
N THR A 28 0.79 -2.54 10.44
CA THR A 28 -0.02 -3.71 10.77
C THR A 28 -0.82 -4.12 9.54
N LYS A 29 -0.72 -5.39 9.19
CA LYS A 29 -1.56 -5.95 8.13
C LYS A 29 -2.94 -6.19 8.71
N GLN A 30 -3.97 -5.68 8.04
CA GLN A 30 -5.33 -5.88 8.49
C GLN A 30 -5.79 -7.30 8.15
N ILE A 31 -6.50 -7.92 9.10
CA ILE A 31 -7.11 -9.21 8.87
C ILE A 31 -8.48 -8.94 8.23
N ALA A 32 -8.44 -8.45 7.02
CA ALA A 32 -9.66 -8.12 6.29
C ALA A 32 -10.13 -9.35 5.55
N SER A 33 -10.77 -10.26 6.26
CA SER A 33 -11.54 -11.26 5.56
C SER A 33 -12.86 -10.61 5.17
N GLY A 34 -13.41 -10.98 4.03
CA GLY A 34 -14.72 -10.49 3.62
C GLY A 34 -15.81 -10.77 4.63
N GLN A 35 -15.57 -11.73 5.52
CA GLN A 35 -16.55 -12.10 6.55
C GLN A 35 -16.67 -11.05 7.65
N HIS A 36 -15.61 -10.30 7.91
CA HIS A 36 -15.59 -9.35 9.02
C HIS A 36 -15.42 -7.91 8.58
N GLY A 37 -14.99 -7.68 7.34
CA GLY A 37 -14.72 -6.34 6.85
C GLY A 37 -15.92 -5.41 6.92
N HIS A 38 -17.11 -5.94 6.70
CA HIS A 38 -18.34 -5.13 6.71
C HIS A 38 -18.77 -4.73 8.13
N LEU A 39 -18.24 -5.37 9.16
CA LEU A 39 -18.59 -5.05 10.53
C LEU A 39 -17.73 -3.95 11.14
N ARG A 40 -16.67 -3.53 10.42
CA ARG A 40 -15.73 -2.54 10.94
C ARG A 40 -15.40 -1.54 9.84
N ALA A 41 -15.85 -0.33 10.04
CA ALA A 41 -15.58 0.75 9.09
C ALA A 41 -14.10 1.11 9.01
N ASP A 42 -13.34 0.81 10.05
CA ASP A 42 -11.90 1.09 10.11
C ASP A 42 -11.04 0.06 9.37
N LEU A 43 -11.62 -1.06 8.94
CA LEU A 43 -10.89 -2.08 8.19
C LEU A 43 -10.98 -1.87 6.68
N ARG A 44 -10.89 -0.63 6.25
CA ARG A 44 -11.02 -0.26 4.84
C ARG A 44 -9.75 -0.43 4.03
N SER A 45 -8.63 -0.62 4.70
CA SER A 45 -7.32 -0.69 4.05
C SER A 45 -6.62 -2.00 4.39
N ASP A 46 -5.70 -2.40 3.51
CA ASP A 46 -4.97 -3.66 3.69
C ASP A 46 -3.91 -3.57 4.78
N ILE A 47 -3.27 -2.42 4.89
CA ILE A 47 -2.20 -2.18 5.87
C ILE A 47 -2.44 -0.82 6.50
N THR A 48 -2.14 -0.71 7.79
CA THR A 48 -2.13 0.58 8.47
C THR A 48 -0.72 0.88 8.95
N ILE A 49 -0.31 2.14 8.83
CA ILE A 49 0.97 2.62 9.33
C ILE A 49 0.69 3.45 10.58
N SER A 50 1.29 3.04 11.70
CA SER A 50 1.08 3.71 12.97
C SER A 50 2.15 4.77 13.19
N LEU A 51 1.72 6.03 13.26
CA LEU A 51 2.59 7.16 13.54
C LEU A 51 2.26 7.73 14.93
N GLN A 52 3.06 8.64 15.42
CA GLN A 52 2.87 9.20 16.76
C GLN A 52 1.52 9.91 16.92
N THR A 53 1.08 10.60 15.89
CA THR A 53 -0.11 11.45 15.96
C THR A 53 -1.28 10.96 15.14
N GLU A 54 -1.07 9.97 14.29
CA GLU A 54 -2.15 9.48 13.42
C GLU A 54 -1.80 8.12 12.84
N THR A 55 -2.80 7.52 12.23
CA THR A 55 -2.64 6.26 11.50
C THR A 55 -2.87 6.54 10.01
N LEU A 56 -1.99 6.06 9.17
CA LEU A 56 -2.15 6.15 7.72
C LEU A 56 -2.70 4.83 7.18
N TYR A 57 -3.59 4.93 6.21
CA TYR A 57 -4.25 3.78 5.60
C TYR A 57 -3.64 3.50 4.24
N VAL A 58 -3.23 2.25 4.03
CA VAL A 58 -2.50 1.82 2.83
C VAL A 58 -3.29 0.74 2.10
N GLU A 59 -3.58 0.97 0.83
CA GLU A 59 -4.22 -0.01 -0.03
C GLU A 59 -3.15 -0.67 -0.91
N CYS A 60 -3.16 -2.00 -0.95
CA CYS A 60 -2.22 -2.78 -1.74
C CYS A 60 -2.94 -3.43 -2.90
N LYS A 61 -2.42 -3.29 -4.11
CA LYS A 61 -2.97 -3.93 -5.31
C LYS A 61 -1.87 -4.63 -6.07
N TYR A 62 -2.15 -5.84 -6.47
CA TYR A 62 -1.25 -6.64 -7.29
C TYR A 62 -1.94 -7.01 -8.60
N ARG A 63 -1.18 -6.94 -9.70
CA ARG A 63 -1.68 -7.38 -11.01
C ARG A 63 -0.58 -8.08 -11.78
N ASN A 64 -0.95 -9.14 -12.47
CA ASN A 64 -0.09 -9.82 -13.43
C ASN A 64 -0.45 -9.25 -14.82
N VAL A 65 0.48 -8.50 -15.41
CA VAL A 65 0.19 -7.79 -16.67
C VAL A 65 0.05 -8.70 -17.88
N ASN A 66 0.44 -9.98 -17.76
CA ASN A 66 0.22 -10.95 -18.82
C ASN A 66 -1.24 -11.41 -18.89
N LYS A 67 -2.01 -11.12 -17.87
CA LYS A 67 -3.44 -11.34 -17.85
C LYS A 67 -4.10 -9.98 -18.12
N LYS A 68 -5.35 -10.01 -18.57
CA LYS A 68 -6.07 -8.77 -18.88
C LYS A 68 -6.52 -8.00 -17.66
N SER A 69 -5.84 -8.20 -16.53
CA SER A 69 -6.14 -7.50 -15.28
C SER A 69 -5.58 -6.09 -15.32
N ARG A 70 -6.37 -5.12 -14.92
CA ARG A 70 -5.95 -3.73 -14.85
C ARG A 70 -5.97 -3.26 -13.40
N PHE A 71 -5.13 -2.28 -13.10
CA PHE A 71 -5.16 -1.63 -11.81
C PHE A 71 -6.43 -0.79 -11.67
N PRO A 72 -6.97 -0.66 -10.46
CA PRO A 72 -8.14 0.17 -10.24
C PRO A 72 -7.81 1.65 -10.46
N ASN A 73 -8.85 2.47 -10.50
CA ASN A 73 -8.70 3.92 -10.64
C ASN A 73 -7.95 4.49 -9.44
N ILE A 74 -6.84 5.15 -9.70
CA ILE A 74 -5.98 5.71 -8.65
C ILE A 74 -6.73 6.70 -7.77
N TRP A 75 -7.56 7.54 -8.39
CA TRP A 75 -8.30 8.57 -7.66
C TRP A 75 -9.27 7.95 -6.66
N GLU A 76 -9.96 6.89 -7.07
CA GLU A 76 -10.89 6.20 -6.19
C GLU A 76 -10.17 5.53 -5.03
N VAL A 77 -9.02 4.91 -5.30
CA VAL A 77 -8.23 4.24 -4.26
C VAL A 77 -7.78 5.26 -3.22
N LEU A 78 -7.29 6.42 -3.67
CA LEU A 78 -6.75 7.44 -2.77
C LEU A 78 -7.81 8.32 -2.12
N GLU A 79 -9.08 8.21 -2.53
CA GLU A 79 -10.17 8.85 -1.79
C GLU A 79 -10.36 8.22 -0.42
N ASN A 80 -10.13 6.92 -0.33
CA ASN A 80 -10.39 6.15 0.90
C ASN A 80 -9.12 5.73 1.62
N ASN A 81 -7.96 6.05 1.06
CA ASN A 81 -6.67 5.67 1.63
C ASN A 81 -5.70 6.82 1.52
N ASP A 82 -4.69 6.81 2.36
CA ASP A 82 -3.64 7.84 2.34
C ASP A 82 -2.54 7.50 1.35
N ILE A 83 -2.26 6.20 1.22
CA ILE A 83 -1.19 5.66 0.39
C ILE A 83 -1.73 4.46 -0.37
N ALA A 84 -1.27 4.29 -1.60
CA ALA A 84 -1.53 3.08 -2.37
C ALA A 84 -0.20 2.50 -2.83
N ILE A 85 -0.07 1.18 -2.74
CA ILE A 85 1.12 0.48 -3.22
C ILE A 85 0.66 -0.48 -4.30
N PHE A 86 1.08 -0.21 -5.53
CA PHE A 86 0.72 -1.01 -6.69
C PHE A 86 1.93 -1.85 -7.11
N LYS A 87 1.72 -3.16 -7.16
CA LYS A 87 2.75 -4.12 -7.51
C LYS A 87 2.31 -4.88 -8.75
N LYS A 88 3.19 -4.94 -9.75
CA LYS A 88 2.90 -5.69 -10.97
C LYS A 88 4.00 -6.67 -11.28
N SER A 89 3.66 -7.72 -11.99
CA SER A 89 4.62 -8.68 -12.53
C SER A 89 4.19 -9.09 -13.92
N GLU A 90 5.12 -9.68 -14.65
CA GLU A 90 4.88 -10.27 -15.98
C GLU A 90 5.16 -11.76 -15.85
N GLY A 91 4.10 -12.56 -15.63
CA GLY A 91 4.26 -13.99 -15.44
C GLY A 91 5.17 -14.36 -14.27
N GLY A 92 5.11 -13.59 -13.18
CA GLY A 92 5.97 -13.81 -12.02
C GLY A 92 7.37 -13.23 -12.15
N LYS A 93 7.65 -12.54 -13.25
CA LYS A 93 8.95 -11.92 -13.52
C LYS A 93 8.80 -10.42 -13.64
N ASN A 94 9.92 -9.71 -13.70
CA ASN A 94 9.93 -8.23 -13.89
C ASN A 94 9.01 -7.52 -12.89
N ILE A 95 9.15 -7.90 -11.63
CA ILE A 95 8.30 -7.33 -10.58
C ILE A 95 8.66 -5.87 -10.35
N LYS A 96 7.66 -5.00 -10.42
CA LYS A 96 7.81 -3.57 -10.13
C LYS A 96 6.78 -3.15 -9.11
N GLN A 97 7.16 -2.20 -8.27
CA GLN A 97 6.30 -1.72 -7.21
C GLN A 97 6.41 -0.21 -7.13
N ILE A 98 5.28 0.47 -7.07
CA ILE A 98 5.25 1.92 -6.94
C ILE A 98 4.44 2.30 -5.72
N VAL A 99 4.80 3.43 -5.13
CA VAL A 99 4.09 4.00 -3.98
C VAL A 99 3.44 5.30 -4.43
N LEU A 100 2.14 5.40 -4.19
CA LEU A 100 1.34 6.58 -4.51
C LEU A 100 0.80 7.15 -3.21
N MET A 101 0.78 8.45 -3.09
CA MET A 101 0.26 9.07 -1.88
C MET A 101 -0.51 10.34 -2.19
N ASN A 102 -1.44 10.69 -1.33
CA ASN A 102 -2.15 11.95 -1.44
C ASN A 102 -1.21 13.11 -1.16
N GLN A 103 -1.53 14.28 -1.71
CA GLN A 103 -0.69 15.47 -1.59
C GLN A 103 -0.42 15.85 -0.12
N ASP A 104 -1.43 15.76 0.73
CA ASP A 104 -1.28 16.10 2.13
C ASP A 104 -0.31 15.18 2.88
N VAL A 105 -0.30 13.89 2.52
CA VAL A 105 0.65 12.92 3.08
C VAL A 105 2.07 13.27 2.62
N PHE A 106 2.22 13.59 1.35
CA PHE A 106 3.51 14.00 0.80
C PHE A 106 4.03 15.25 1.54
N GLU A 107 3.18 16.25 1.68
CA GLU A 107 3.58 17.51 2.32
C GLU A 107 3.97 17.31 3.80
N LYS A 108 3.27 16.44 4.49
CA LYS A 108 3.47 16.24 5.92
C LYS A 108 4.67 15.36 6.25
N TYR A 109 4.93 14.33 5.45
CA TYR A 109 5.94 13.32 5.78
C TYR A 109 7.08 13.22 4.78
N THR A 110 6.82 13.36 3.50
CA THR A 110 7.84 13.19 2.47
C THR A 110 8.61 14.47 2.20
N ALA A 111 7.91 15.58 2.06
CA ALA A 111 8.57 16.85 1.77
C ALA A 111 9.55 17.27 2.86
N PRO A 112 9.24 17.13 4.16
CA PRO A 112 10.23 17.45 5.21
C PRO A 112 11.49 16.60 5.12
N THR A 113 11.35 15.33 4.75
CA THR A 113 12.49 14.43 4.58
C THR A 113 13.33 14.87 3.37
N LEU A 114 12.70 15.22 2.27
CA LEU A 114 13.40 15.72 1.09
C LEU A 114 14.12 17.01 1.41
N HIS A 115 13.49 17.90 2.17
CA HIS A 115 14.11 19.14 2.60
C HIS A 115 15.35 18.89 3.45
N LYS A 116 15.27 17.93 4.37
CA LYS A 116 16.37 17.55 5.24
C LYS A 116 17.58 17.07 4.44
N HIS A 117 17.35 16.40 3.34
CA HIS A 117 18.40 15.82 2.50
C HIS A 117 18.71 16.66 1.25
N ARG A 118 18.29 17.91 1.25
CA ARG A 118 18.50 18.77 0.09
C ARG A 118 20.00 19.02 -0.14
N LYS A 119 20.35 19.28 -1.40
CA LYS A 119 21.70 19.65 -1.76
C LYS A 119 21.95 21.09 -1.30
N GLU A 120 23.08 21.31 -0.64
CA GLU A 120 23.48 22.67 -0.27
C GLU A 120 23.85 23.47 -1.53
N LEU A 121 23.20 24.62 -1.68
CA LEU A 121 23.49 25.55 -2.79
C LEU A 121 24.40 26.63 -2.22
N LYS A 122 25.60 26.68 -2.75
CA LYS A 122 26.56 27.71 -2.39
C LYS A 122 26.52 28.88 -3.37
#